data_93cb510ced1a3ddc2e8b2037e4418503
#
_entry.id   93cb510ced1a3ddc2e8b2037e4418503
#
_cell.length_a   1.000
_cell.length_b   1.000
_cell.length_c   1.000
_cell.angle_alpha   90.00
_cell.angle_beta   90.00
_cell.angle_gamma   90.00
#
_symmetry.space_group_name_H-M   'P 1'
#
loop_
_entity.id
_entity.type
_entity.pdbx_description
1 polymer ?
#
loop_
_entity_poly.entity_id
_entity_poly.type
_entity_poly.pdbx_seq_one_letter_code
_entity_poly.pdbx_strand_id
1 'polypeptide(L)'
;MRNPFLACAAVVLTAAALAACGSSADGNDPEAAGAQRPAASGPAVPGSTAGAPTASTPPAADATEGDGGDGAKPGAQGPIASAEGPKTPSDAITPATGTFTKQQKKYLEDRVPEGMDPAAVLQTGQETCDRLRYLVKADRDTAVGAVATEEIPDAAAAVTGLCPQHQDLVDEAAYAYPDGTHTGKALRPGDYRSVSPTPNCSWEITGAGGKQVSADTSTTGKSRTITIPKSARTFTSTGCYAWLPEGDRG
;
A
#
# COMPACT_ATOMS: atom_id res chain seq x y z
N MET A 1 14.41 -26.59 46.79
CA MET A 1 13.22 -27.42 47.10
C MET A 1 12.57 -27.79 45.79
N ARG A 2 12.49 -29.06 45.56
CA ARG A 2 12.00 -29.71 44.33
C ARG A 2 10.48 -29.64 44.30
N ASN A 3 9.87 -29.43 43.13
CA ASN A 3 8.66 -30.16 42.76
C ASN A 3 8.47 -30.17 41.25
N PRO A 4 8.35 -31.35 40.63
CA PRO A 4 7.96 -31.55 39.24
C PRO A 4 6.45 -31.86 39.20
N PHE A 5 5.75 -31.31 38.27
CA PHE A 5 4.48 -31.89 37.79
C PHE A 5 4.51 -32.01 36.27
N LEU A 6 4.76 -33.24 35.88
CA LEU A 6 4.35 -33.77 34.57
C LEU A 6 2.82 -33.89 34.57
N ALA A 7 2.18 -33.44 33.51
CA ALA A 7 0.88 -33.94 33.12
C ALA A 7 0.83 -34.00 31.57
N CYS A 8 0.92 -35.20 31.09
CA CYS A 8 0.55 -35.62 29.76
C CYS A 8 -0.96 -35.44 29.55
N ALA A 9 -1.37 -34.93 28.45
CA ALA A 9 -2.73 -35.14 27.94
C ALA A 9 -2.69 -35.35 26.41
N ALA A 10 -3.30 -36.46 26.04
CA ALA A 10 -3.20 -37.11 24.78
C ALA A 10 -4.08 -36.48 23.68
N VAL A 11 -3.59 -36.66 22.50
CA VAL A 11 -4.14 -36.63 21.13
C VAL A 11 -5.56 -37.20 21.03
N VAL A 12 -6.43 -36.53 20.30
CA VAL A 12 -7.50 -37.18 19.54
C VAL A 12 -7.52 -36.57 18.12
N LEU A 13 -7.04 -37.36 17.19
CA LEU A 13 -7.25 -37.20 15.76
C LEU A 13 -8.69 -37.65 15.43
N THR A 14 -9.49 -36.78 14.82
CA THR A 14 -10.67 -37.18 14.08
C THR A 14 -10.55 -36.74 12.63
N ALA A 15 -10.26 -37.71 11.79
CA ALA A 15 -10.42 -37.62 10.35
C ALA A 15 -11.90 -37.74 10.01
N ALA A 16 -12.46 -36.76 9.35
CA ALA A 16 -13.75 -36.87 8.66
C ALA A 16 -13.54 -36.77 7.16
N ALA A 17 -13.56 -37.91 6.51
CA ALA A 17 -13.72 -38.03 5.08
C ALA A 17 -15.21 -37.84 4.74
N LEU A 18 -15.52 -36.96 3.82
CA LEU A 18 -16.82 -36.92 3.17
C LEU A 18 -16.63 -37.07 1.67
N ALA A 19 -17.20 -38.21 1.26
CA ALA A 19 -17.19 -38.73 -0.07
C ALA A 19 -18.05 -37.93 -1.03
N ALA A 20 -17.65 -38.05 -2.27
CA ALA A 20 -18.32 -37.67 -3.48
C ALA A 20 -19.77 -38.18 -3.59
N CYS A 21 -20.63 -37.40 -4.21
CA CYS A 21 -21.73 -37.88 -5.00
C CYS A 21 -21.73 -37.18 -6.34
N GLY A 22 -21.37 -37.95 -7.30
CA GLY A 22 -21.59 -37.78 -8.69
C GLY A 22 -23.07 -37.86 -9.06
N SER A 23 -23.41 -37.24 -10.16
CA SER A 23 -24.58 -37.58 -10.96
C SER A 23 -24.20 -37.41 -12.42
N SER A 24 -24.11 -38.56 -13.05
CA SER A 24 -24.14 -38.77 -14.49
C SER A 24 -25.54 -38.49 -15.00
N ALA A 25 -25.67 -37.84 -16.10
CA ALA A 25 -26.85 -37.98 -16.97
C ALA A 25 -26.36 -38.09 -18.41
N ASP A 26 -26.60 -39.26 -18.92
CA ASP A 26 -26.45 -39.72 -20.27
C ASP A 26 -27.21 -38.88 -21.31
N GLY A 27 -26.69 -38.93 -22.53
CA GLY A 27 -27.59 -39.03 -23.64
C GLY A 27 -27.24 -38.32 -24.93
N ASN A 28 -26.70 -39.10 -25.86
CA ASN A 28 -26.93 -39.05 -27.30
C ASN A 28 -26.14 -38.10 -28.19
N ASP A 29 -25.15 -38.68 -28.82
CA ASP A 29 -24.88 -38.50 -30.25
C ASP A 29 -26.02 -39.12 -31.11
N PRO A 30 -26.30 -38.66 -32.34
CA PRO A 30 -25.48 -39.06 -33.45
C PRO A 30 -25.27 -38.00 -34.58
N GLU A 31 -24.10 -38.10 -35.21
CA GLU A 31 -23.83 -38.11 -36.64
C GLU A 31 -24.59 -37.21 -37.64
N ALA A 32 -23.89 -36.39 -38.36
CA ALA A 32 -23.69 -36.39 -39.81
C ALA A 32 -23.24 -35.08 -40.42
N ALA A 33 -22.12 -35.17 -41.09
CA ALA A 33 -21.83 -34.69 -42.42
C ALA A 33 -22.20 -33.25 -42.86
N GLY A 34 -21.20 -32.56 -43.38
CA GLY A 34 -21.49 -31.69 -44.52
C GLY A 34 -20.78 -30.35 -44.52
N ALA A 35 -19.60 -30.33 -45.07
CA ALA A 35 -19.17 -29.50 -46.21
C ALA A 35 -19.40 -27.98 -46.17
N GLN A 36 -18.28 -27.33 -46.57
CA GLN A 36 -18.17 -26.12 -47.37
C GLN A 36 -17.81 -24.81 -46.68
N ARG A 37 -16.51 -24.52 -46.83
CA ARG A 37 -16.01 -23.14 -46.96
C ARG A 37 -16.67 -22.46 -48.16
N PRO A 38 -16.85 -21.15 -48.07
CA PRO A 38 -16.28 -20.33 -49.15
C PRO A 38 -15.34 -19.25 -48.62
N ALA A 39 -14.27 -19.08 -49.34
CA ALA A 39 -13.39 -17.94 -49.29
C ALA A 39 -14.12 -16.72 -49.88
N ALA A 40 -13.98 -15.58 -49.22
CA ALA A 40 -14.34 -14.31 -49.79
C ALA A 40 -13.13 -13.38 -49.72
N SER A 41 -12.66 -13.05 -50.89
CA SER A 41 -11.64 -12.10 -51.21
C SER A 41 -12.10 -10.68 -50.86
N GLY A 42 -11.31 -9.92 -50.13
CA GLY A 42 -11.48 -8.49 -49.93
C GLY A 42 -10.43 -7.71 -50.71
N PRO A 43 -10.67 -6.50 -51.17
CA PRO A 43 -9.78 -5.79 -52.07
C PRO A 43 -8.64 -5.07 -51.33
N ALA A 44 -7.53 -5.02 -52.03
CA ALA A 44 -6.35 -4.23 -51.73
C ALA A 44 -6.62 -2.73 -51.89
N VAL A 45 -6.10 -1.91 -50.98
CA VAL A 45 -6.01 -0.45 -51.17
C VAL A 45 -4.54 -0.07 -51.26
N PRO A 46 -4.18 0.79 -52.21
CA PRO A 46 -2.79 1.13 -52.50
C PRO A 46 -2.25 2.22 -51.57
N GLY A 47 -0.94 2.21 -51.45
CA GLY A 47 -0.12 3.01 -50.57
C GLY A 47 -0.31 4.53 -50.62
N SER A 48 0.09 5.15 -49.54
CA SER A 48 0.42 6.56 -49.48
C SER A 48 1.73 6.77 -48.74
N THR A 49 2.56 7.45 -49.43
CA THR A 49 3.90 7.96 -49.25
C THR A 49 4.19 8.62 -47.92
N ALA A 50 5.45 8.46 -47.53
CA ALA A 50 6.17 9.11 -46.44
C ALA A 50 5.98 10.65 -46.44
N GLY A 51 5.73 11.18 -45.24
CA GLY A 51 5.86 12.60 -44.92
C GLY A 51 6.52 12.73 -43.54
N ALA A 52 7.74 13.26 -43.52
CA ALA A 52 8.46 13.59 -42.31
C ALA A 52 7.82 14.81 -41.60
N PRO A 53 7.66 14.82 -40.30
CA PRO A 53 7.29 16.04 -39.59
C PRO A 53 8.51 16.87 -39.25
N THR A 54 8.54 18.06 -39.77
CA THR A 54 9.37 19.18 -39.40
C THR A 54 9.12 19.62 -37.96
N ALA A 55 10.22 19.85 -37.25
CA ALA A 55 10.23 20.47 -35.93
C ALA A 55 9.64 21.90 -35.98
N SER A 56 8.63 22.16 -35.16
CA SER A 56 8.12 23.51 -34.91
C SER A 56 8.48 23.92 -33.46
N THR A 57 9.27 24.95 -33.40
CA THR A 57 9.63 25.72 -32.19
C THR A 57 8.40 26.44 -31.63
N PRO A 58 8.12 26.46 -30.32
CA PRO A 58 7.04 27.28 -29.77
C PRO A 58 7.51 28.74 -29.62
N PRO A 59 6.63 29.70 -29.91
CA PRO A 59 6.88 31.11 -29.64
C PRO A 59 6.61 31.45 -28.16
N ALA A 60 7.42 32.34 -27.60
CA ALA A 60 7.21 33.02 -26.35
C ALA A 60 5.90 33.81 -26.37
N ALA A 61 5.06 33.66 -25.37
CA ALA A 61 3.87 34.47 -25.18
C ALA A 61 4.00 35.33 -23.93
N ASP A 62 3.78 36.57 -24.20
CA ASP A 62 3.66 37.77 -23.41
C ASP A 62 2.61 37.66 -22.30
N ALA A 63 2.88 38.33 -21.17
CA ALA A 63 1.98 38.49 -20.06
C ALA A 63 0.89 39.51 -20.41
N THR A 64 -0.37 39.13 -20.14
CA THR A 64 -1.46 40.13 -20.04
C THR A 64 -2.39 39.72 -18.91
N GLU A 65 -2.48 40.62 -17.93
CA GLU A 65 -3.47 40.61 -16.84
C GLU A 65 -4.89 40.64 -17.39
N GLY A 66 -5.79 39.89 -16.79
CA GLY A 66 -7.22 39.89 -17.12
C GLY A 66 -8.04 39.39 -15.93
N ASP A 67 -8.60 40.35 -15.25
CA ASP A 67 -9.58 40.34 -14.17
C ASP A 67 -10.86 39.51 -14.48
N GLY A 68 -11.37 38.84 -13.44
CA GLY A 68 -12.80 38.65 -13.20
C GLY A 68 -13.46 37.38 -13.73
N GLY A 69 -14.00 36.57 -12.82
CA GLY A 69 -15.06 35.60 -13.14
C GLY A 69 -15.24 34.46 -12.14
N ASP A 70 -16.12 34.65 -11.18
CA ASP A 70 -16.76 33.65 -10.32
C ASP A 70 -17.14 32.37 -11.06
N GLY A 71 -16.74 31.22 -10.47
CA GLY A 71 -17.14 29.92 -10.93
C GLY A 71 -16.57 28.82 -10.04
N ALA A 72 -17.02 28.77 -8.79
CA ALA A 72 -16.65 27.70 -7.86
C ALA A 72 -17.12 26.34 -8.39
N LYS A 73 -16.20 25.58 -8.98
CA LYS A 73 -16.35 24.15 -9.22
C LYS A 73 -15.98 23.43 -7.93
N PRO A 74 -16.77 22.46 -7.40
CA PRO A 74 -16.36 21.65 -6.26
C PRO A 74 -15.14 20.82 -6.68
N GLY A 75 -13.96 21.29 -6.30
CA GLY A 75 -12.72 20.54 -6.47
C GLY A 75 -12.75 19.34 -5.54
N ALA A 76 -12.50 18.15 -6.07
CA ALA A 76 -12.17 16.98 -5.30
C ALA A 76 -11.00 17.34 -4.37
N GLN A 77 -11.24 17.39 -3.06
CA GLN A 77 -10.21 17.59 -2.07
C GLN A 77 -9.36 16.33 -2.07
N GLY A 78 -8.12 16.44 -2.54
CA GLY A 78 -7.09 15.43 -2.36
C GLY A 78 -6.82 15.18 -0.86
N PRO A 79 -6.04 14.14 -0.52
CA PRO A 79 -5.73 13.80 0.86
C PRO A 79 -5.17 15.05 1.57
N ILE A 80 -5.74 15.38 2.72
CA ILE A 80 -5.32 16.50 3.56
C ILE A 80 -3.98 16.09 4.18
N ALA A 81 -2.89 16.31 3.46
CA ALA A 81 -1.56 16.32 4.07
C ALA A 81 -1.59 17.39 5.16
N SER A 82 -1.08 17.07 6.35
CA SER A 82 -1.08 17.96 7.53
C SER A 82 -0.71 19.39 7.12
N ALA A 83 -1.71 20.24 6.96
CA ALA A 83 -1.50 21.60 6.51
C ALA A 83 -0.68 22.33 7.57
N GLU A 84 0.53 22.75 7.24
CA GLU A 84 1.39 23.58 8.08
C GLU A 84 0.81 25.01 8.17
N GLY A 85 -0.34 25.14 8.78
CA GLY A 85 -1.03 26.40 9.02
C GLY A 85 -1.41 26.53 10.49
N PRO A 86 -1.92 27.71 10.89
CA PRO A 86 -2.46 27.89 12.23
C PRO A 86 -3.54 26.84 12.49
N LYS A 87 -3.57 26.33 13.73
CA LYS A 87 -4.52 25.29 14.15
C LYS A 87 -5.61 25.89 15.02
N THR A 88 -6.79 25.34 14.92
CA THR A 88 -7.93 25.70 15.77
C THR A 88 -7.61 25.39 17.24
N PRO A 89 -7.74 26.34 18.18
CA PRO A 89 -7.55 26.06 19.59
C PRO A 89 -8.48 24.96 20.11
N SER A 90 -7.99 24.12 21.02
CA SER A 90 -8.71 22.93 21.50
C SER A 90 -10.08 23.23 22.12
N ASP A 91 -10.24 24.39 22.75
CA ASP A 91 -11.50 24.85 23.33
C ASP A 91 -12.53 25.29 22.26
N ALA A 92 -12.06 25.69 21.09
CA ALA A 92 -12.89 26.03 19.93
C ALA A 92 -13.29 24.80 19.07
N ILE A 93 -12.74 23.63 19.35
CA ILE A 93 -13.07 22.41 18.60
C ILE A 93 -14.43 21.88 19.06
N THR A 94 -15.46 22.24 18.31
CA THR A 94 -16.85 21.82 18.54
C THR A 94 -17.47 21.32 17.24
N PRO A 95 -18.29 20.24 17.26
CA PRO A 95 -19.00 19.82 16.05
C PRO A 95 -20.18 20.77 15.78
N ALA A 96 -20.59 20.85 14.51
CA ALA A 96 -21.79 21.61 14.13
C ALA A 96 -23.07 21.03 14.76
N THR A 97 -23.10 19.72 15.00
CA THR A 97 -24.19 18.99 15.65
C THR A 97 -23.65 17.92 16.61
N GLY A 98 -24.32 17.72 17.74
CA GLY A 98 -23.92 16.71 18.72
C GLY A 98 -22.69 17.10 19.55
N THR A 99 -21.94 16.10 20.02
CA THR A 99 -20.74 16.29 20.84
C THR A 99 -19.66 15.28 20.46
N PHE A 100 -18.41 15.70 20.42
CA PHE A 100 -17.29 14.77 20.32
C PHE A 100 -17.04 14.04 21.63
N THR A 101 -16.70 12.75 21.55
CA THR A 101 -16.19 11.99 22.69
C THR A 101 -14.84 12.55 23.16
N LYS A 102 -14.41 12.18 24.36
CA LYS A 102 -13.08 12.58 24.87
C LYS A 102 -11.95 12.10 23.95
N GLN A 103 -12.07 10.89 23.40
CA GLN A 103 -11.10 10.33 22.49
C GLN A 103 -11.05 11.10 21.15
N GLN A 104 -12.21 11.43 20.59
CA GLN A 104 -12.30 12.23 19.37
C GLN A 104 -11.72 13.64 19.56
N LYS A 105 -12.02 14.30 20.69
CA LYS A 105 -11.42 15.60 21.01
C LYS A 105 -9.89 15.50 21.07
N LYS A 106 -9.37 14.50 21.78
CA LYS A 106 -7.92 14.28 21.87
C LYS A 106 -7.28 14.04 20.50
N TYR A 107 -7.95 13.30 19.62
CA TYR A 107 -7.46 13.11 18.25
C TYR A 107 -7.44 14.42 17.45
N LEU A 108 -8.42 15.30 17.65
CA LEU A 108 -8.56 16.56 16.94
C LEU A 108 -7.61 17.67 17.45
N GLU A 109 -7.08 17.53 18.68
CA GLU A 109 -6.09 18.49 19.23
C GLU A 109 -4.90 18.62 18.27
N ASP A 110 -4.54 19.86 17.94
CA ASP A 110 -3.44 20.23 17.03
C ASP A 110 -3.54 19.68 15.59
N ARG A 111 -4.74 19.16 15.21
CA ARG A 111 -4.96 18.59 13.87
C ARG A 111 -5.93 19.37 13.01
N VAL A 112 -6.77 20.20 13.60
CA VAL A 112 -7.78 20.94 12.86
C VAL A 112 -7.19 22.25 12.36
N PRO A 113 -6.98 22.44 11.05
CA PRO A 113 -6.58 23.73 10.49
C PRO A 113 -7.62 24.79 10.79
N GLU A 114 -7.19 26.03 11.00
CA GLU A 114 -8.10 27.16 11.22
C GLU A 114 -9.07 27.29 10.04
N GLY A 115 -10.35 27.42 10.35
CA GLY A 115 -11.43 27.53 9.37
C GLY A 115 -11.91 26.18 8.79
N MET A 116 -11.31 25.05 9.19
CA MET A 116 -11.77 23.72 8.77
C MET A 116 -12.78 23.14 9.76
N ASP A 117 -13.79 22.44 9.25
CA ASP A 117 -14.74 21.70 10.10
C ASP A 117 -14.04 20.54 10.82
N PRO A 118 -14.02 20.53 12.17
CA PRO A 118 -13.43 19.42 12.93
C PRO A 118 -14.05 18.07 12.61
N ALA A 119 -15.34 18.02 12.21
CA ALA A 119 -15.98 16.77 11.82
C ALA A 119 -15.39 16.17 10.55
N ALA A 120 -14.96 17.00 9.59
CA ALA A 120 -14.29 16.53 8.38
C ALA A 120 -12.92 15.92 8.70
N VAL A 121 -12.14 16.53 9.59
CA VAL A 121 -10.84 15.98 10.05
C VAL A 121 -11.05 14.66 10.78
N LEU A 122 -12.06 14.56 11.63
CA LEU A 122 -12.38 13.32 12.33
C LEU A 122 -12.81 12.22 11.37
N GLN A 123 -13.63 12.54 10.37
CA GLN A 123 -14.05 11.59 9.34
C GLN A 123 -12.86 11.01 8.58
N THR A 124 -11.90 11.83 8.16
CA THR A 124 -10.67 11.37 7.51
C THR A 124 -9.90 10.37 8.38
N GLY A 125 -9.77 10.63 9.68
CA GLY A 125 -9.13 9.70 10.60
C GLY A 125 -9.91 8.38 10.76
N GLN A 126 -11.24 8.43 10.75
CA GLN A 126 -12.08 7.23 10.78
C GLN A 126 -11.96 6.41 9.51
N GLU A 127 -11.93 7.06 8.34
CA GLU A 127 -11.70 6.40 7.05
C GLU A 127 -10.33 5.70 7.00
N THR A 128 -9.29 6.32 7.58
CA THR A 128 -7.97 5.70 7.78
C THR A 128 -8.08 4.41 8.60
N CYS A 129 -8.79 4.43 9.72
CA CYS A 129 -9.01 3.25 10.55
C CYS A 129 -9.80 2.15 9.82
N ASP A 130 -10.80 2.52 9.03
CA ASP A 130 -11.61 1.59 8.24
C ASP A 130 -10.79 0.94 7.12
N ARG A 131 -9.93 1.72 6.46
CA ARG A 131 -9.00 1.21 5.45
C ARG A 131 -8.01 0.22 6.04
N LEU A 132 -7.40 0.53 7.20
CA LEU A 132 -6.52 -0.40 7.91
C LEU A 132 -7.24 -1.69 8.27
N ARG A 133 -8.45 -1.60 8.84
CA ARG A 133 -9.27 -2.77 9.18
C ARG A 133 -9.58 -3.65 7.96
N TYR A 134 -9.85 -3.04 6.80
CA TYR A 134 -10.07 -3.76 5.56
C TYR A 134 -8.82 -4.47 5.08
N LEU A 135 -7.68 -3.78 5.03
CA LEU A 135 -6.40 -4.35 4.60
C LEU A 135 -5.94 -5.50 5.48
N VAL A 136 -6.04 -5.35 6.81
CA VAL A 136 -5.68 -6.42 7.76
C VAL A 136 -6.47 -7.70 7.52
N LYS A 137 -7.75 -7.59 7.15
CA LYS A 137 -8.58 -8.76 6.83
C LYS A 137 -8.16 -9.43 5.53
N ALA A 138 -7.66 -8.67 4.57
CA ALA A 138 -7.19 -9.20 3.30
C ALA A 138 -5.77 -9.78 3.43
N ASP A 139 -4.84 -9.00 3.96
CA ASP A 139 -3.44 -9.35 4.16
C ASP A 139 -2.80 -8.37 5.15
N ARG A 140 -2.36 -8.87 6.31
CA ARG A 140 -1.77 -8.05 7.36
C ARG A 140 -0.46 -7.40 6.91
N ASP A 141 0.36 -8.12 6.19
CA ASP A 141 1.67 -7.61 5.75
C ASP A 141 1.50 -6.47 4.74
N THR A 142 0.52 -6.60 3.84
CA THR A 142 0.13 -5.51 2.94
C THR A 142 -0.36 -4.29 3.72
N ALA A 143 -1.09 -4.48 4.83
CA ALA A 143 -1.49 -3.37 5.70
C ALA A 143 -0.28 -2.66 6.34
N VAL A 144 0.70 -3.41 6.86
CA VAL A 144 1.96 -2.86 7.39
C VAL A 144 2.74 -2.13 6.30
N GLY A 145 2.84 -2.73 5.11
CA GLY A 145 3.47 -2.10 3.95
C GLY A 145 2.83 -0.77 3.57
N ALA A 146 1.49 -0.70 3.53
CA ALA A 146 0.76 0.51 3.21
C ALA A 146 0.95 1.63 4.26
N VAL A 147 1.17 1.27 5.52
CA VAL A 147 1.57 2.24 6.57
C VAL A 147 3.01 2.71 6.36
N ALA A 148 3.93 1.77 6.09
CA ALA A 148 5.35 2.07 5.91
C ALA A 148 5.64 2.93 4.66
N THR A 149 4.86 2.76 3.59
CA THR A 149 4.97 3.52 2.33
C THR A 149 4.19 4.83 2.33
N GLU A 150 3.53 5.15 3.45
CA GLU A 150 2.64 6.33 3.58
C GLU A 150 1.47 6.36 2.56
N GLU A 151 1.12 5.20 1.96
CA GLU A 151 -0.10 5.08 1.16
C GLU A 151 -1.37 5.31 1.99
N ILE A 152 -1.25 5.14 3.29
CA ILE A 152 -2.26 5.52 4.27
C ILE A 152 -1.70 6.69 5.07
N PRO A 153 -1.98 7.93 4.66
CA PRO A 153 -1.47 9.10 5.33
C PRO A 153 -2.01 9.18 6.77
N ASP A 154 -1.20 9.75 7.68
CA ASP A 154 -1.55 9.93 9.09
C ASP A 154 -1.97 8.65 9.84
N ALA A 155 -1.61 7.46 9.32
CA ALA A 155 -1.99 6.17 9.92
C ALA A 155 -1.61 6.08 11.40
N ALA A 156 -0.39 6.47 11.77
CA ALA A 156 0.09 6.43 13.15
C ALA A 156 -0.78 7.29 14.09
N ALA A 157 -1.20 8.45 13.62
CA ALA A 157 -2.02 9.36 14.37
C ALA A 157 -3.47 8.85 14.52
N ALA A 158 -4.06 8.36 13.43
CA ALA A 158 -5.40 7.77 13.46
C ALA A 158 -5.44 6.52 14.36
N VAL A 159 -4.42 5.66 14.25
CA VAL A 159 -4.30 4.47 15.09
C VAL A 159 -4.20 4.84 16.57
N THR A 160 -3.28 5.72 16.93
CA THR A 160 -3.11 6.14 18.34
C THR A 160 -4.37 6.80 18.90
N GLY A 161 -5.05 7.62 18.09
CA GLY A 161 -6.18 8.42 18.53
C GLY A 161 -7.55 7.74 18.39
N LEU A 162 -7.77 6.93 17.37
CA LEU A 162 -9.10 6.43 17.02
C LEU A 162 -9.22 4.91 16.96
N CYS A 163 -8.16 4.18 16.61
CA CYS A 163 -8.20 2.73 16.44
C CYS A 163 -6.95 2.02 17.02
N PRO A 164 -6.70 2.12 18.33
CA PRO A 164 -5.49 1.60 18.98
C PRO A 164 -5.30 0.08 18.85
N GLN A 165 -6.34 -0.66 18.47
CA GLN A 165 -6.23 -2.10 18.17
C GLN A 165 -5.32 -2.42 16.97
N HIS A 166 -4.90 -1.41 16.21
CA HIS A 166 -3.98 -1.54 15.07
C HIS A 166 -2.59 -0.97 15.36
N GLN A 167 -2.26 -0.74 16.66
CA GLN A 167 -0.97 -0.17 17.05
C GLN A 167 0.21 -1.05 16.62
N ASP A 168 0.03 -2.36 16.64
CA ASP A 168 1.02 -3.33 16.19
C ASP A 168 1.45 -3.14 14.72
N LEU A 169 0.55 -2.67 13.84
CA LEU A 169 0.89 -2.37 12.45
C LEU A 169 1.81 -1.16 12.34
N VAL A 170 1.53 -0.11 13.11
CA VAL A 170 2.35 1.11 13.14
C VAL A 170 3.72 0.82 13.74
N ASP A 171 3.76 0.04 14.82
CA ASP A 171 5.00 -0.34 15.48
C ASP A 171 5.89 -1.17 14.54
N GLU A 172 5.30 -2.06 13.75
CA GLU A 172 6.02 -2.85 12.75
C GLU A 172 6.47 -2.00 11.56
N ALA A 173 5.59 -1.15 11.04
CA ALA A 173 5.89 -0.25 9.93
C ALA A 173 7.06 0.70 10.24
N ALA A 174 7.23 1.11 11.50
CA ALA A 174 8.36 1.94 11.95
C ALA A 174 9.73 1.26 11.77
N TYR A 175 9.78 -0.04 11.55
CA TYR A 175 11.00 -0.82 11.28
C TYR A 175 11.09 -1.29 9.83
N ALA A 176 10.05 -1.08 9.04
CA ALA A 176 10.03 -1.45 7.64
C ALA A 176 10.84 -0.47 6.77
N TYR A 177 11.20 -0.93 5.59
CA TYR A 177 11.84 -0.10 4.56
C TYR A 177 10.93 -0.06 3.33
N PRO A 178 10.31 1.09 3.01
CA PRO A 178 9.71 1.29 1.70
C PRO A 178 10.77 1.27 0.61
N ASP A 179 10.37 1.15 -0.65
CA ASP A 179 11.29 1.32 -1.77
C ASP A 179 12.00 2.67 -1.69
N GLY A 180 13.26 2.69 -2.11
CA GLY A 180 14.13 3.85 -2.01
C GLY A 180 15.51 3.52 -1.46
N THR A 181 16.22 4.55 -1.01
CA THR A 181 17.57 4.44 -0.46
C THR A 181 17.59 4.79 1.03
N HIS A 182 18.04 3.85 1.84
CA HIS A 182 18.14 3.96 3.29
C HIS A 182 19.61 3.93 3.73
N THR A 183 20.02 4.89 4.58
CA THR A 183 21.42 5.07 4.99
C THR A 183 21.56 5.40 6.47
N GLY A 184 22.77 5.26 6.99
CA GLY A 184 23.13 5.75 8.32
C GLY A 184 22.35 5.10 9.45
N LYS A 185 21.83 5.92 10.37
CA LYS A 185 21.09 5.45 11.56
C LYS A 185 19.70 4.87 11.24
N ALA A 186 19.16 5.18 10.06
CA ALA A 186 17.89 4.60 9.60
C ALA A 186 18.07 3.13 9.22
N LEU A 187 19.28 2.70 8.89
CA LEU A 187 19.56 1.33 8.49
C LEU A 187 19.79 0.45 9.73
N ARG A 188 18.90 -0.52 9.92
CA ARG A 188 18.94 -1.47 11.04
C ARG A 188 19.34 -2.85 10.52
N PRO A 189 20.36 -3.49 11.10
CA PRO A 189 20.70 -4.87 10.77
C PRO A 189 19.58 -5.84 11.17
N GLY A 190 19.39 -6.87 10.38
CA GLY A 190 18.36 -7.89 10.63
C GLY A 190 17.92 -8.57 9.35
N ASP A 191 16.98 -9.49 9.51
CA ASP A 191 16.34 -10.18 8.40
C ASP A 191 15.05 -9.45 8.01
N TYR A 192 14.83 -9.32 6.70
CA TYR A 192 13.70 -8.60 6.14
C TYR A 192 13.12 -9.40 4.98
N ARG A 193 11.79 -9.37 4.83
CA ARG A 193 11.12 -9.94 3.67
C ARG A 193 10.35 -8.88 2.90
N SER A 194 10.36 -8.97 1.58
CA SER A 194 9.59 -8.07 0.72
C SER A 194 8.12 -8.44 0.75
N VAL A 195 7.27 -7.41 0.72
CA VAL A 195 5.81 -7.51 0.69
C VAL A 195 5.30 -6.98 -0.63
N SER A 196 4.40 -7.73 -1.27
CA SER A 196 3.79 -7.33 -2.56
C SER A 196 4.79 -6.89 -3.64
N PRO A 197 5.94 -7.61 -3.83
CA PRO A 197 6.93 -7.20 -4.79
C PRO A 197 6.39 -7.33 -6.23
N THR A 198 6.83 -6.44 -7.10
CA THR A 198 6.61 -6.58 -8.53
C THR A 198 7.56 -7.61 -9.14
N PRO A 199 7.33 -8.09 -10.39
CA PRO A 199 8.31 -8.90 -11.12
C PRO A 199 9.65 -8.20 -11.38
N ASN A 200 9.78 -6.91 -11.10
CA ASN A 200 11.01 -6.14 -11.25
C ASN A 200 11.57 -5.66 -9.89
N CYS A 201 11.28 -6.38 -8.81
CA CYS A 201 11.85 -6.08 -7.50
C CYS A 201 13.37 -6.29 -7.52
N SER A 202 14.13 -5.24 -7.35
CA SER A 202 15.59 -5.25 -7.25
C SER A 202 16.06 -4.56 -5.99
N TRP A 203 17.18 -5.03 -5.44
CA TRP A 203 17.75 -4.46 -4.23
C TRP A 203 19.27 -4.60 -4.21
N GLU A 204 19.92 -3.68 -3.47
CA GLU A 204 21.35 -3.67 -3.26
C GLU A 204 21.68 -3.23 -1.83
N ILE A 205 22.64 -3.93 -1.22
CA ILE A 205 23.23 -3.57 0.07
C ILE A 205 24.69 -3.25 -0.15
N THR A 206 25.12 -2.06 0.26
CA THR A 206 26.52 -1.67 0.21
C THR A 206 27.09 -1.41 1.60
N GLY A 207 28.36 -1.71 1.77
CA GLY A 207 29.15 -1.49 2.98
C GLY A 207 30.02 -0.24 2.93
N ALA A 208 31.04 -0.22 3.77
CA ALA A 208 32.00 0.89 3.80
C ALA A 208 32.69 1.09 2.44
N GLY A 209 32.87 2.36 2.05
CA GLY A 209 33.49 2.72 0.78
C GLY A 209 32.66 2.35 -0.46
N GLY A 210 31.37 2.13 -0.31
CA GLY A 210 30.49 1.75 -1.43
C GLY A 210 30.67 0.31 -1.93
N LYS A 211 31.40 -0.52 -1.17
CA LYS A 211 31.60 -1.94 -1.55
C LYS A 211 30.28 -2.68 -1.51
N GLN A 212 29.87 -3.29 -2.61
CA GLN A 212 28.68 -4.14 -2.67
C GLN A 212 28.84 -5.35 -1.74
N VAL A 213 27.85 -5.54 -0.88
CA VAL A 213 27.74 -6.66 0.06
C VAL A 213 26.82 -7.74 -0.52
N SER A 214 25.66 -7.31 -1.02
CA SER A 214 24.67 -8.18 -1.63
C SER A 214 23.81 -7.38 -2.59
N ALA A 215 23.40 -7.98 -3.69
CA ALA A 215 22.41 -7.44 -4.61
C ALA A 215 21.73 -8.57 -5.36
N ASP A 216 20.46 -8.39 -5.72
CA ASP A 216 19.73 -9.34 -6.57
C ASP A 216 18.52 -8.64 -7.22
N THR A 217 17.93 -9.32 -8.19
CA THR A 217 16.69 -8.89 -8.86
C THR A 217 15.73 -10.07 -8.94
N SER A 218 14.52 -9.90 -8.43
CA SER A 218 13.44 -10.87 -8.56
C SER A 218 12.66 -10.60 -9.84
N THR A 219 12.50 -11.63 -10.68
CA THR A 219 11.67 -11.55 -11.90
C THR A 219 10.32 -12.23 -11.73
N THR A 220 10.01 -12.74 -10.54
CA THR A 220 8.85 -13.62 -10.31
C THR A 220 7.69 -12.93 -9.58
N GLY A 221 7.89 -11.74 -9.01
CA GLY A 221 6.92 -11.11 -8.11
C GLY A 221 6.66 -11.88 -6.81
N LYS A 222 7.52 -12.85 -6.47
CA LYS A 222 7.42 -13.59 -5.20
C LYS A 222 8.19 -12.86 -4.11
N SER A 223 7.69 -12.93 -2.88
CA SER A 223 8.38 -12.42 -1.69
C SER A 223 9.80 -13.00 -1.59
N ARG A 224 10.73 -12.17 -1.15
CA ARG A 224 12.16 -12.49 -0.95
C ARG A 224 12.55 -12.11 0.45
N THR A 225 13.43 -12.92 1.04
CA THR A 225 14.07 -12.61 2.33
C THR A 225 15.51 -12.18 2.08
N ILE A 226 15.94 -11.13 2.78
CA ILE A 226 17.31 -10.62 2.77
C ILE A 226 17.80 -10.44 4.21
N THR A 227 19.12 -10.50 4.39
CA THR A 227 19.77 -10.13 5.64
C THR A 227 20.55 -8.84 5.45
N ILE A 228 20.23 -7.81 6.20
CA ILE A 228 21.00 -6.56 6.28
C ILE A 228 22.06 -6.73 7.38
N PRO A 229 23.37 -6.87 7.05
CA PRO A 229 24.40 -7.08 8.04
C PRO A 229 24.76 -5.78 8.78
N LYS A 230 25.36 -5.88 9.95
CA LYS A 230 25.87 -4.73 10.75
C LYS A 230 26.89 -3.87 10.01
N SER A 231 27.58 -4.42 9.00
CA SER A 231 28.54 -3.72 8.15
C SER A 231 27.89 -2.91 7.04
N ALA A 232 26.59 -3.07 6.80
CA ALA A 232 25.86 -2.29 5.79
C ALA A 232 25.92 -0.79 6.08
N ARG A 233 25.97 0.00 5.02
CA ARG A 233 25.95 1.46 5.06
C ARG A 233 24.81 2.03 4.25
N THR A 234 24.39 1.31 3.22
CA THR A 234 23.27 1.68 2.36
C THR A 234 22.48 0.44 2.00
N PHE A 235 21.19 0.59 1.96
CA PHE A 235 20.24 -0.36 1.41
C PHE A 235 19.36 0.39 0.41
N THR A 236 19.31 -0.08 -0.82
CA THR A 236 18.48 0.50 -1.88
C THR A 236 17.58 -0.58 -2.44
N SER A 237 16.30 -0.28 -2.66
CA SER A 237 15.37 -1.19 -3.33
C SER A 237 14.43 -0.44 -4.28
N THR A 238 13.94 -1.16 -5.29
CA THR A 238 13.02 -0.65 -6.30
C THR A 238 12.08 -1.77 -6.74
N GLY A 239 10.79 -1.49 -6.82
CA GLY A 239 9.76 -2.43 -7.24
C GLY A 239 9.48 -3.54 -6.23
N CYS A 240 9.97 -3.40 -5.01
CA CYS A 240 9.78 -4.37 -3.91
C CYS A 240 8.64 -3.97 -2.98
N TYR A 241 8.10 -2.76 -3.16
CA TYR A 241 7.07 -2.11 -2.36
C TYR A 241 7.56 -1.78 -0.94
N ALA A 242 7.66 -2.77 -0.05
CA ALA A 242 8.20 -2.60 1.29
C ALA A 242 8.92 -3.87 1.76
N TRP A 243 9.87 -3.68 2.69
CA TRP A 243 10.60 -4.74 3.36
C TRP A 243 10.25 -4.73 4.84
N LEU A 244 9.57 -5.75 5.31
CA LEU A 244 9.19 -5.91 6.71
C LEU A 244 10.23 -6.72 7.46
N PRO A 245 10.52 -6.38 8.73
CA PRO A 245 11.44 -7.16 9.54
C PRO A 245 10.89 -8.56 9.79
N GLU A 246 11.76 -9.58 9.72
CA GLU A 246 11.45 -10.95 10.12
C GLU A 246 11.97 -11.25 11.53
N GLY A 247 11.24 -12.08 12.27
CA GLY A 247 11.59 -12.53 13.60
C GLY A 247 11.05 -11.68 14.75
N ASP A 248 11.12 -12.24 15.96
CA ASP A 248 10.75 -11.54 17.19
C ASP A 248 11.73 -10.40 17.45
N ARG A 249 11.19 -9.22 17.52
CA ARG A 249 11.91 -8.04 17.98
C ARG A 249 11.98 -8.09 19.50
N GLY A 250 13.06 -8.69 20.01
CA GLY A 250 13.39 -8.71 21.42
C GLY A 250 13.68 -7.33 21.98
#